data_1fcac9170cc9040c7b3ac67d70719b20
#
_entry.id   1fcac9170cc9040c7b3ac67d70719b20
#
_cell.length_a   1.000
_cell.length_b   1.000
_cell.length_c   1.000
_cell.angle_alpha   90.00
_cell.angle_beta   90.00
_cell.angle_gamma   90.00
#
_symmetry.space_group_name_H-M   'P 1'
#
loop_
_entity.id
_entity.type
_entity.pdbx_description
1 polymer ?
#
loop_
_entity_poly.entity_id
_entity_poly.type
_entity_poly.pdbx_seq_one_letter_code
_entity_poly.pdbx_strand_id
1 'polypeptide(L)'
;MKYELSNIPADLHAENMLGRLVEASRSPATTQLFGVPVVSDTLESAASSIVARAQLGKRTVVNFINAHCVNTLKSDRDYQRALESSDRILPDGSGMRIASRFAQRSLGDNLNGTDLFPEICRFAEAAGQSIYLLGGAPGIAKDAADTMYATFTGLNVAGTHDGYFTPADEARVIEQINASGADILFVGFGVPLQEKWIERVRNQLDATVILGVGGLFDYYSGNIARAPMAIRSIGCEWAWRLAMEPRRLAHRYLIGNAIFMAHAFVHAAEDRGITARMADKTKRAIDFVGAPCALLLLLPILLLVGAAIKLEDRGPVFFRQLRIGEDGRSFEMLKFRSMFTDAE
;
A
#
# COMPACT_ATOMS: atom_id res chain seq x y z
N MET A 1 -5.14 5.95 23.75
CA MET A 1 -3.67 5.87 23.86
C MET A 1 -3.19 7.33 23.82
N LYS A 2 -2.77 7.88 24.97
CA LYS A 2 -2.33 9.29 25.08
C LYS A 2 -1.03 9.42 24.31
N TYR A 3 -1.02 10.28 23.29
CA TYR A 3 0.21 10.84 22.74
C TYR A 3 0.77 11.73 23.84
N GLU A 4 1.92 11.40 24.42
CA GLU A 4 2.69 12.34 25.24
C GLU A 4 3.31 13.39 24.30
N LEU A 5 2.63 14.53 24.22
CA LEU A 5 3.15 15.72 23.58
C LEU A 5 4.20 16.32 24.54
N SER A 6 5.48 16.09 24.27
CA SER A 6 6.57 16.79 24.92
C SER A 6 6.47 18.29 24.63
N ASN A 7 6.47 19.10 25.69
CA ASN A 7 6.44 20.56 25.69
C ASN A 7 7.48 21.17 24.74
N ILE A 8 7.04 21.77 23.64
CA ILE A 8 7.84 22.64 22.79
C ILE A 8 7.21 24.03 22.86
N PRO A 9 7.98 25.08 23.19
CA PRO A 9 7.46 26.44 23.32
C PRO A 9 6.92 26.99 22.00
N ALA A 10 5.79 27.71 22.06
CA ALA A 10 5.06 28.23 20.90
C ALA A 10 5.86 29.24 20.05
N ASP A 11 6.81 29.92 20.60
CA ASP A 11 7.57 31.02 19.96
C ASP A 11 8.65 30.51 18.99
N LEU A 12 9.13 29.28 19.16
CA LEU A 12 10.05 28.60 18.23
C LEU A 12 9.36 28.11 16.95
N HIS A 13 8.03 28.17 16.91
CA HIS A 13 7.25 27.59 15.79
C HIS A 13 7.22 28.51 14.55
N ALA A 14 7.14 29.84 14.69
CA ALA A 14 6.95 30.73 13.55
C ALA A 14 8.20 30.91 12.68
N GLU A 15 9.37 31.14 13.29
CA GLU A 15 10.64 31.30 12.53
C GLU A 15 11.11 29.96 11.91
N ASN A 16 10.92 28.87 12.63
CA ASN A 16 11.24 27.54 12.11
C ASN A 16 10.27 27.11 11.00
N MET A 17 9.03 27.60 11.00
CA MET A 17 8.02 27.28 9.98
C MET A 17 8.35 27.94 8.64
N LEU A 18 8.82 29.20 8.61
CA LEU A 18 9.23 29.85 7.35
C LEU A 18 10.45 29.16 6.71
N GLY A 19 11.43 28.78 7.51
CA GLY A 19 12.58 27.97 7.04
C GLY A 19 12.15 26.62 6.48
N ARG A 20 11.23 25.96 7.14
CA ARG A 20 10.65 24.67 6.71
C ARG A 20 9.76 24.79 5.47
N LEU A 21 9.03 25.90 5.29
CA LEU A 21 8.27 26.19 4.07
C LEU A 21 9.18 26.38 2.86
N VAL A 22 10.34 27.02 3.03
CA VAL A 22 11.34 27.17 1.97
C VAL A 22 11.97 25.82 1.62
N GLU A 23 12.26 25.00 2.62
CA GLU A 23 12.81 23.66 2.43
C GLU A 23 11.76 22.69 1.83
N ALA A 24 10.51 22.79 2.24
CA ALA A 24 9.38 22.05 1.70
C ALA A 24 9.02 22.44 0.26
N SER A 25 9.47 23.60 -0.23
CA SER A 25 9.34 23.99 -1.64
C SER A 25 10.27 23.18 -2.55
N ARG A 26 11.30 22.53 -1.99
CA ARG A 26 12.20 21.65 -2.74
C ARG A 26 11.49 20.33 -3.09
N SER A 27 11.84 19.80 -4.25
CA SER A 27 11.41 18.44 -4.59
C SER A 27 12.07 17.46 -3.63
N PRO A 28 11.31 16.56 -2.98
CA PRO A 28 11.90 15.58 -2.08
C PRO A 28 12.88 14.67 -2.83
N ALA A 29 13.87 14.14 -2.12
CA ALA A 29 14.71 13.10 -2.67
C ALA A 29 13.84 11.90 -3.07
N THR A 30 14.12 11.31 -4.21
CA THR A 30 13.39 10.13 -4.69
C THR A 30 14.34 9.00 -5.03
N THR A 31 13.85 7.78 -4.87
CA THR A 31 14.54 6.54 -5.24
C THR A 31 13.68 5.81 -6.26
N GLN A 32 14.28 5.38 -7.38
CA GLN A 32 13.56 4.59 -8.38
C GLN A 32 13.32 3.17 -7.87
N LEU A 33 12.06 2.78 -7.71
CA LEU A 33 11.67 1.40 -7.36
C LEU A 33 10.47 0.98 -8.22
N PHE A 34 10.57 -0.19 -8.83
CA PHE A 34 9.52 -0.74 -9.70
C PHE A 34 9.10 0.16 -10.87
N GLY A 35 10.00 1.04 -11.32
CA GLY A 35 9.78 1.98 -12.43
C GLY A 35 9.14 3.31 -12.02
N VAL A 36 8.88 3.54 -10.73
CA VAL A 36 8.32 4.81 -10.23
C VAL A 36 9.26 5.53 -9.26
N PRO A 37 9.24 6.87 -9.21
CA PRO A 37 10.02 7.67 -8.26
C PRO A 37 9.36 7.65 -6.89
N VAL A 38 9.91 6.88 -5.96
CA VAL A 38 9.42 6.77 -4.57
C VAL A 38 10.15 7.78 -3.69
N VAL A 39 9.40 8.55 -2.91
CA VAL A 39 9.96 9.56 -1.99
C VAL A 39 10.82 8.88 -0.92
N SER A 40 12.00 9.47 -0.68
CA SER A 40 12.95 9.06 0.37
C SER A 40 13.15 10.22 1.33
N ASP A 41 12.37 10.26 2.41
CA ASP A 41 12.32 11.38 3.35
C ASP A 41 12.03 10.88 4.77
N THR A 42 12.04 11.78 5.74
CA THR A 42 11.54 11.52 7.09
C THR A 42 10.03 11.75 7.15
N LEU A 43 9.36 11.15 8.14
CA LEU A 43 7.92 11.28 8.32
C LEU A 43 7.52 12.74 8.54
N GLU A 44 8.27 13.46 9.40
CA GLU A 44 8.01 14.85 9.71
C GLU A 44 8.21 15.77 8.49
N SER A 45 9.30 15.58 7.74
CA SER A 45 9.58 16.35 6.52
C SER A 45 8.52 16.11 5.44
N ALA A 46 8.10 14.86 5.23
CA ALA A 46 7.05 14.53 4.28
C ALA A 46 5.72 15.21 4.65
N ALA A 47 5.31 15.15 5.93
CA ALA A 47 4.07 15.78 6.41
C ALA A 47 4.11 17.30 6.27
N SER A 48 5.18 17.94 6.76
CA SER A 48 5.35 19.41 6.67
C SER A 48 5.36 19.88 5.23
N SER A 49 6.02 19.14 4.33
CA SER A 49 6.09 19.50 2.92
C SER A 49 4.74 19.36 2.18
N ILE A 50 3.90 18.41 2.58
CA ILE A 50 2.54 18.25 2.05
C ILE A 50 1.69 19.47 2.42
N VAL A 51 1.71 19.89 3.69
CA VAL A 51 0.96 21.05 4.18
C VAL A 51 1.50 22.35 3.58
N ALA A 52 2.82 22.49 3.45
CA ALA A 52 3.42 23.64 2.80
C ALA A 52 2.98 23.80 1.33
N ARG A 53 2.77 22.70 0.62
CA ARG A 53 2.24 22.76 -0.76
C ARG A 53 0.80 23.23 -0.79
N ALA A 54 -0.02 22.82 0.20
CA ALA A 54 -1.38 23.35 0.37
C ALA A 54 -1.35 24.87 0.58
N GLN A 55 -0.53 25.37 1.51
CA GLN A 55 -0.36 26.81 1.77
C GLN A 55 0.09 27.62 0.53
N LEU A 56 0.96 27.02 -0.29
CA LEU A 56 1.51 27.67 -1.49
C LEU A 56 0.57 27.55 -2.70
N GLY A 57 -0.60 26.95 -2.59
CA GLY A 57 -1.52 26.70 -3.69
C GLY A 57 -0.94 25.78 -4.77
N LYS A 58 0.07 24.96 -4.42
CA LYS A 58 0.71 24.03 -5.37
C LYS A 58 -0.09 22.75 -5.47
N ARG A 59 -0.89 22.61 -6.50
CA ARG A 59 -1.67 21.38 -6.77
C ARG A 59 -0.77 20.16 -6.70
N THR A 60 -1.18 19.17 -5.88
CA THR A 60 -0.34 18.02 -5.58
C THR A 60 -1.19 16.79 -5.35
N VAL A 61 -0.92 15.74 -6.08
CA VAL A 61 -1.48 14.40 -5.85
C VAL A 61 -0.43 13.55 -5.17
N VAL A 62 -0.79 12.97 -4.03
CA VAL A 62 0.07 12.10 -3.21
C VAL A 62 -0.57 10.72 -3.14
N ASN A 63 0.14 9.70 -3.59
CA ASN A 63 -0.30 8.32 -3.45
C ASN A 63 0.75 7.49 -2.72
N PHE A 64 0.36 6.31 -2.26
CA PHE A 64 1.25 5.39 -1.54
C PHE A 64 1.55 4.17 -2.39
N ILE A 65 2.74 3.61 -2.20
CA ILE A 65 3.13 2.35 -2.82
C ILE A 65 3.52 1.33 -1.75
N ASN A 66 2.88 0.16 -1.80
CA ASN A 66 3.17 -0.99 -0.94
C ASN A 66 3.18 -2.29 -1.77
N ALA A 67 3.36 -3.44 -1.13
CA ALA A 67 3.43 -4.73 -1.80
C ALA A 67 2.21 -5.01 -2.71
N HIS A 68 1.00 -4.65 -2.27
CA HIS A 68 -0.20 -4.81 -3.07
C HIS A 68 -0.22 -3.85 -4.27
N CYS A 69 0.19 -2.61 -4.07
CA CYS A 69 0.32 -1.61 -5.14
C CYS A 69 1.28 -2.08 -6.24
N VAL A 70 2.43 -2.67 -5.87
CA VAL A 70 3.40 -3.22 -6.84
C VAL A 70 2.79 -4.36 -7.65
N ASN A 71 2.06 -5.28 -7.01
CA ASN A 71 1.39 -6.35 -7.73
C ASN A 71 0.32 -5.81 -8.69
N THR A 72 -0.46 -4.82 -8.26
CA THR A 72 -1.48 -4.16 -9.08
C THR A 72 -0.84 -3.40 -10.26
N LEU A 73 0.28 -2.71 -10.03
CA LEU A 73 1.05 -2.00 -11.05
C LEU A 73 1.46 -2.91 -12.22
N LYS A 74 1.76 -4.19 -11.94
CA LYS A 74 2.16 -5.16 -12.96
C LYS A 74 0.98 -5.77 -13.75
N SER A 75 -0.25 -5.67 -13.23
CA SER A 75 -1.44 -6.31 -13.82
C SER A 75 -2.49 -5.34 -14.35
N ASP A 76 -2.45 -4.05 -13.96
CA ASP A 76 -3.47 -3.06 -14.26
C ASP A 76 -2.82 -1.77 -14.83
N ARG A 77 -2.93 -1.61 -16.15
CA ARG A 77 -2.34 -0.46 -16.87
C ARG A 77 -2.98 0.88 -16.52
N ASP A 78 -4.27 0.88 -16.17
CA ASP A 78 -4.96 2.12 -15.79
C ASP A 78 -4.49 2.57 -14.42
N TYR A 79 -4.31 1.62 -13.49
CA TYR A 79 -3.69 1.91 -12.20
C TYR A 79 -2.24 2.39 -12.37
N GLN A 80 -1.48 1.77 -13.26
CA GLN A 80 -0.10 2.21 -13.55
C GLN A 80 -0.08 3.67 -13.98
N ARG A 81 -0.92 4.06 -14.94
CA ARG A 81 -1.02 5.46 -15.41
C ARG A 81 -1.42 6.41 -14.27
N ALA A 82 -2.42 6.01 -13.48
CA ALA A 82 -2.89 6.81 -12.36
C ALA A 82 -1.80 7.02 -11.29
N LEU A 83 -1.03 5.97 -10.96
CA LEU A 83 0.08 6.08 -10.01
C LEU A 83 1.23 6.92 -10.58
N GLU A 84 1.61 6.72 -11.85
CA GLU A 84 2.67 7.49 -12.52
C GLU A 84 2.31 8.98 -12.69
N SER A 85 1.02 9.32 -12.74
CA SER A 85 0.55 10.71 -12.80
C SER A 85 0.59 11.44 -11.45
N SER A 86 0.96 10.74 -10.37
CA SER A 86 1.08 11.32 -9.04
C SER A 86 2.31 12.22 -8.93
N ASP A 87 2.16 13.35 -8.25
CA ASP A 87 3.28 14.27 -7.98
C ASP A 87 4.25 13.71 -6.93
N ARG A 88 3.74 12.84 -6.02
CA ARG A 88 4.51 12.17 -4.98
C ARG A 88 4.00 10.76 -4.75
N ILE A 89 4.92 9.80 -4.66
CA ILE A 89 4.63 8.41 -4.33
C ILE A 89 5.40 8.08 -3.05
N LEU A 90 4.67 7.81 -1.97
CA LEU A 90 5.23 7.56 -0.65
C LEU A 90 5.36 6.06 -0.37
N PRO A 91 6.47 5.58 0.19
CA PRO A 91 6.64 4.16 0.53
C PRO A 91 5.78 3.79 1.75
N ASP A 92 4.98 2.75 1.62
CA ASP A 92 4.12 2.22 2.69
C ASP A 92 4.47 0.77 3.01
N GLY A 93 4.83 0.53 4.25
CA GLY A 93 5.03 -0.78 4.83
C GLY A 93 6.43 -1.39 4.67
N SER A 94 6.66 -2.46 5.44
CA SER A 94 7.95 -3.16 5.52
C SER A 94 8.39 -3.78 4.19
N GLY A 95 7.44 -4.12 3.30
CA GLY A 95 7.74 -4.67 1.98
C GLY A 95 8.60 -3.73 1.14
N MET A 96 8.28 -2.44 1.09
CA MET A 96 9.06 -1.46 0.33
C MET A 96 10.48 -1.31 0.87
N ARG A 97 10.66 -1.39 2.18
CA ARG A 97 11.98 -1.38 2.82
C ARG A 97 12.81 -2.62 2.45
N ILE A 98 12.17 -3.78 2.37
CA ILE A 98 12.85 -5.02 1.91
C ILE A 98 13.25 -4.88 0.44
N ALA A 99 12.34 -4.43 -0.42
CA ALA A 99 12.63 -4.24 -1.84
C ALA A 99 13.76 -3.24 -2.08
N SER A 100 13.79 -2.12 -1.34
CA SER A 100 14.86 -1.13 -1.45
C SER A 100 16.24 -1.71 -1.05
N ARG A 101 16.28 -2.55 0.00
CA ARG A 101 17.52 -3.25 0.39
C ARG A 101 17.99 -4.22 -0.70
N PHE A 102 17.07 -4.96 -1.34
CA PHE A 102 17.42 -5.84 -2.45
C PHE A 102 17.99 -5.05 -3.63
N ALA A 103 17.41 -3.90 -3.94
CA ALA A 103 17.90 -2.99 -4.98
C ALA A 103 19.15 -2.18 -4.55
N GLN A 104 19.65 -2.34 -3.31
CA GLN A 104 20.76 -1.57 -2.73
C GLN A 104 20.50 -0.06 -2.77
N ARG A 105 19.25 0.33 -2.55
CA ARG A 105 18.80 1.73 -2.54
C ARG A 105 18.36 2.12 -1.14
N SER A 106 18.62 3.39 -0.76
CA SER A 106 18.14 3.92 0.51
C SER A 106 16.72 4.44 0.34
N LEU A 107 15.85 4.08 1.27
CA LEU A 107 14.59 4.77 1.55
C LEU A 107 14.73 5.42 2.94
N GLY A 108 14.12 6.59 3.10
CA GLY A 108 13.97 7.23 4.40
C GLY A 108 13.06 6.44 5.35
N ASP A 109 12.23 7.14 6.08
CA ASP A 109 11.26 6.51 6.98
C ASP A 109 10.19 5.71 6.23
N ASN A 110 9.46 4.88 6.97
CA ASN A 110 8.23 4.28 6.48
C ASN A 110 7.13 5.34 6.50
N LEU A 111 6.82 5.92 5.33
CA LEU A 111 5.84 7.00 5.19
C LEU A 111 4.41 6.46 5.08
N ASN A 112 4.05 5.46 5.90
CA ASN A 112 2.71 4.88 5.85
C ASN A 112 1.63 5.90 6.24
N GLY A 113 0.44 5.76 5.64
CA GLY A 113 -0.68 6.67 5.87
C GLY A 113 -1.08 6.79 7.34
N THR A 114 -0.98 5.71 8.11
CA THR A 114 -1.39 5.68 9.52
C THR A 114 -0.47 6.47 10.45
N ASP A 115 0.81 6.61 10.14
CA ASP A 115 1.73 7.47 10.89
C ASP A 115 1.74 8.90 10.33
N LEU A 116 1.56 9.05 9.01
CA LEU A 116 1.62 10.33 8.33
C LEU A 116 0.38 11.20 8.59
N PHE A 117 -0.80 10.62 8.70
CA PHE A 117 -2.06 11.35 8.85
C PHE A 117 -2.10 12.27 10.07
N PRO A 118 -1.79 11.81 11.32
CA PRO A 118 -1.75 12.71 12.46
C PRO A 118 -0.67 13.80 12.33
N GLU A 119 0.45 13.52 11.68
CA GLU A 119 1.47 14.53 11.44
C GLU A 119 0.98 15.61 10.46
N ILE A 120 0.27 15.21 9.39
CA ILE A 120 -0.37 16.16 8.48
C ILE A 120 -1.40 16.99 9.23
N CYS A 121 -2.24 16.38 10.08
CA CYS A 121 -3.23 17.10 10.89
C CYS A 121 -2.56 18.11 11.84
N ARG A 122 -1.46 17.74 12.50
CA ARG A 122 -0.68 18.63 13.37
C ARG A 122 -0.13 19.86 12.62
N PHE A 123 0.44 19.62 11.44
CA PHE A 123 0.96 20.72 10.61
C PHE A 123 -0.16 21.55 9.99
N ALA A 124 -1.29 20.92 9.59
CA ALA A 124 -2.45 21.61 9.05
C ALA A 124 -3.09 22.55 10.11
N GLU A 125 -3.24 22.08 11.36
CA GLU A 125 -3.67 22.91 12.50
C GLU A 125 -2.77 24.14 12.65
N ALA A 126 -1.45 23.92 12.73
CA ALA A 126 -0.48 25.00 12.92
C ALA A 126 -0.45 25.99 11.75
N ALA A 127 -0.78 25.54 10.54
CA ALA A 127 -0.78 26.34 9.32
C ALA A 127 -2.15 26.93 8.98
N GLY A 128 -3.20 26.65 9.75
CA GLY A 128 -4.58 27.06 9.47
C GLY A 128 -5.17 26.43 8.20
N GLN A 129 -4.64 25.28 7.77
CA GLN A 129 -5.15 24.58 6.59
C GLN A 129 -6.30 23.65 6.96
N SER A 130 -7.28 23.56 6.08
CA SER A 130 -8.47 22.74 6.25
C SER A 130 -8.31 21.35 5.59
N ILE A 131 -8.93 20.34 6.22
CA ILE A 131 -8.93 18.97 5.70
C ILE A 131 -10.34 18.48 5.39
N TYR A 132 -10.47 17.62 4.38
CA TYR A 132 -11.69 16.90 4.05
C TYR A 132 -11.41 15.40 3.96
N LEU A 133 -12.28 14.57 4.54
CA LEU A 133 -12.15 13.12 4.53
C LEU A 133 -13.26 12.52 3.65
N LEU A 134 -12.86 11.85 2.56
CA LEU A 134 -13.77 11.19 1.62
C LEU A 134 -13.45 9.69 1.59
N GLY A 135 -14.34 8.84 2.06
CA GLY A 135 -14.14 7.39 1.97
C GLY A 135 -14.60 6.61 3.20
N GLY A 136 -14.34 5.30 3.16
CA GLY A 136 -14.85 4.39 4.17
C GLY A 136 -16.36 4.12 4.06
N ALA A 137 -16.87 3.22 4.91
CA ALA A 137 -18.29 2.98 5.06
C ALA A 137 -18.98 4.20 5.72
N PRO A 138 -20.32 4.32 5.61
CA PRO A 138 -21.06 5.41 6.24
C PRO A 138 -20.68 5.57 7.72
N GLY A 139 -20.32 6.82 8.10
CA GLY A 139 -19.88 7.19 9.46
C GLY A 139 -18.37 7.10 9.69
N ILE A 140 -17.64 6.22 9.00
CA ILE A 140 -16.21 5.97 9.25
C ILE A 140 -15.35 7.24 9.07
N ALA A 141 -15.57 7.99 7.98
CA ALA A 141 -14.82 9.24 7.75
C ALA A 141 -15.11 10.28 8.84
N LYS A 142 -16.38 10.36 9.28
CA LYS A 142 -16.78 11.27 10.37
C LYS A 142 -16.12 10.89 11.68
N ASP A 143 -16.18 9.63 12.09
CA ASP A 143 -15.58 9.17 13.35
C ASP A 143 -14.07 9.36 13.36
N ALA A 144 -13.40 9.16 12.22
CA ALA A 144 -11.98 9.46 12.05
C ALA A 144 -11.67 10.96 12.20
N ALA A 145 -12.51 11.82 11.62
CA ALA A 145 -12.40 13.28 11.74
C ALA A 145 -12.62 13.73 13.19
N ASP A 146 -13.63 13.20 13.87
CA ASP A 146 -13.92 13.51 15.29
C ASP A 146 -12.74 13.12 16.18
N THR A 147 -12.08 11.98 15.91
CA THR A 147 -10.87 11.55 16.61
C THR A 147 -9.71 12.51 16.41
N MET A 148 -9.51 12.99 15.17
CA MET A 148 -8.45 13.97 14.90
C MET A 148 -8.76 15.32 15.53
N TYR A 149 -10.00 15.79 15.45
CA TYR A 149 -10.43 17.01 16.12
C TYR A 149 -10.25 16.96 17.66
N ALA A 150 -10.56 15.81 18.26
CA ALA A 150 -10.33 15.62 19.70
C ALA A 150 -8.83 15.63 20.07
N THR A 151 -7.94 15.29 19.13
CA THR A 151 -6.48 15.29 19.33
C THR A 151 -5.88 16.66 19.03
N PHE A 152 -6.37 17.33 18.00
CA PHE A 152 -5.92 18.63 17.50
C PHE A 152 -7.12 19.57 17.46
N THR A 153 -7.34 20.29 18.57
CA THR A 153 -8.58 21.07 18.80
C THR A 153 -8.72 22.31 17.91
N GLY A 154 -7.62 22.77 17.33
CA GLY A 154 -7.61 23.87 16.34
C GLY A 154 -7.67 23.39 14.88
N LEU A 155 -7.73 22.06 14.64
CA LEU A 155 -7.78 21.54 13.30
C LEU A 155 -9.10 21.87 12.60
N ASN A 156 -9.01 22.50 11.43
CA ASN A 156 -10.18 22.78 10.60
C ASN A 156 -10.59 21.58 9.76
N VAL A 157 -11.64 20.85 10.18
CA VAL A 157 -12.25 19.80 9.38
C VAL A 157 -13.38 20.40 8.56
N ALA A 158 -13.12 20.66 7.27
CA ALA A 158 -14.07 21.30 6.34
C ALA A 158 -15.26 20.40 5.99
N GLY A 159 -15.09 19.07 6.11
CA GLY A 159 -16.19 18.12 5.91
C GLY A 159 -15.75 16.68 5.81
N THR A 160 -16.75 15.82 5.75
CA THR A 160 -16.57 14.36 5.58
C THR A 160 -17.65 13.80 4.67
N HIS A 161 -17.32 12.77 3.88
CA HIS A 161 -18.29 12.01 3.09
C HIS A 161 -17.84 10.55 3.03
N ASP A 162 -18.78 9.62 3.04
CA ASP A 162 -18.45 8.20 2.85
C ASP A 162 -18.04 7.90 1.41
N GLY A 163 -17.48 6.70 1.19
CA GLY A 163 -16.98 6.28 -0.13
C GLY A 163 -18.01 5.54 -0.99
N TYR A 164 -19.26 5.44 -0.55
CA TYR A 164 -20.32 4.64 -1.19
C TYR A 164 -21.34 5.53 -1.89
N PHE A 165 -20.94 6.12 -2.99
CA PHE A 165 -21.83 6.90 -3.85
C PHE A 165 -21.88 6.30 -5.27
N THR A 166 -22.97 6.54 -5.98
CA THR A 166 -23.13 6.07 -7.35
C THR A 166 -22.43 7.00 -8.35
N PRO A 167 -22.13 6.53 -9.58
CA PRO A 167 -21.61 7.43 -10.63
C PRO A 167 -22.52 8.63 -10.92
N ALA A 168 -23.83 8.52 -10.69
CA ALA A 168 -24.78 9.64 -10.86
C ALA A 168 -24.63 10.70 -9.74
N ASP A 169 -24.18 10.30 -8.57
CA ASP A 169 -23.97 11.21 -7.41
C ASP A 169 -22.58 11.85 -7.41
N GLU A 170 -21.64 11.37 -8.23
CA GLU A 170 -20.24 11.81 -8.21
C GLU A 170 -20.09 13.33 -8.39
N ALA A 171 -20.81 13.91 -9.34
CA ALA A 171 -20.75 15.37 -9.58
C ALA A 171 -21.17 16.15 -8.32
N ARG A 172 -22.20 15.68 -7.62
CA ARG A 172 -22.68 16.30 -6.37
C ARG A 172 -21.65 16.18 -5.25
N VAL A 173 -20.97 15.02 -5.14
CA VAL A 173 -19.92 14.82 -4.14
C VAL A 173 -18.74 15.76 -4.42
N ILE A 174 -18.32 15.90 -5.68
CA ILE A 174 -17.27 16.84 -6.09
C ILE A 174 -17.67 18.28 -5.73
N GLU A 175 -18.90 18.68 -6.04
CA GLU A 175 -19.43 20.02 -5.70
C GLU A 175 -19.41 20.27 -4.18
N GLN A 176 -19.82 19.29 -3.37
CA GLN A 176 -19.77 19.39 -1.91
C GLN A 176 -18.34 19.56 -1.39
N ILE A 177 -17.38 18.84 -1.95
CA ILE A 177 -15.96 18.97 -1.58
C ILE A 177 -15.48 20.38 -1.94
N ASN A 178 -15.74 20.87 -3.15
CA ASN A 178 -15.33 22.20 -3.59
C ASN A 178 -16.00 23.30 -2.75
N ALA A 179 -17.30 23.20 -2.49
CA ALA A 179 -18.05 24.15 -1.65
C ALA A 179 -17.55 24.20 -0.20
N SER A 180 -16.89 23.13 0.30
CA SER A 180 -16.30 23.12 1.63
C SER A 180 -15.05 23.99 1.76
N GLY A 181 -14.39 24.34 0.66
CA GLY A 181 -13.15 25.10 0.64
C GLY A 181 -11.96 24.35 1.25
N ALA A 182 -11.98 23.02 1.26
CA ALA A 182 -10.90 22.22 1.84
C ALA A 182 -9.59 22.38 1.07
N ASP A 183 -8.49 22.59 1.80
CA ASP A 183 -7.14 22.69 1.23
C ASP A 183 -6.54 21.31 0.93
N ILE A 184 -6.83 20.35 1.80
CA ILE A 184 -6.28 18.98 1.74
C ILE A 184 -7.42 17.97 1.74
N LEU A 185 -7.51 17.16 0.68
CA LEU A 185 -8.50 16.10 0.53
C LEU A 185 -7.85 14.72 0.73
N PHE A 186 -8.36 13.95 1.68
CA PHE A 186 -7.99 12.54 1.88
C PHE A 186 -9.04 11.63 1.24
N VAL A 187 -8.60 10.72 0.35
CA VAL A 187 -9.47 9.79 -0.38
C VAL A 187 -9.19 8.35 0.04
N GLY A 188 -10.18 7.70 0.63
CA GLY A 188 -10.08 6.36 1.21
C GLY A 188 -10.98 5.32 0.52
N PHE A 189 -10.81 5.07 -0.80
CA PHE A 189 -11.58 4.04 -1.53
C PHE A 189 -10.83 2.71 -1.65
N GLY A 190 -9.54 2.70 -1.32
CA GLY A 190 -8.65 1.58 -1.52
C GLY A 190 -8.10 1.47 -2.94
N VAL A 191 -6.98 0.73 -3.04
CA VAL A 191 -6.26 0.45 -4.30
C VAL A 191 -7.05 -0.59 -5.11
N PRO A 192 -7.23 -0.41 -6.42
CA PRO A 192 -6.78 0.66 -7.32
C PRO A 192 -7.81 1.77 -7.53
N LEU A 193 -8.94 1.76 -6.81
CA LEU A 193 -10.08 2.62 -7.10
C LEU A 193 -9.78 4.10 -6.83
N GLN A 194 -9.09 4.39 -5.71
CA GLN A 194 -8.79 5.76 -5.31
C GLN A 194 -7.85 6.46 -6.30
N GLU A 195 -6.78 5.79 -6.74
CA GLU A 195 -5.82 6.38 -7.67
C GLU A 195 -6.47 6.68 -9.03
N LYS A 196 -7.26 5.74 -9.56
CA LYS A 196 -8.01 5.92 -10.81
C LYS A 196 -9.06 7.01 -10.71
N TRP A 197 -9.74 7.11 -9.56
CA TRP A 197 -10.73 8.16 -9.32
C TRP A 197 -10.03 9.52 -9.23
N ILE A 198 -8.98 9.64 -8.44
CA ILE A 198 -8.20 10.88 -8.30
C ILE A 198 -7.67 11.35 -9.66
N GLU A 199 -7.05 10.47 -10.45
CA GLU A 199 -6.56 10.80 -11.80
C GLU A 199 -7.66 11.40 -12.66
N ARG A 200 -8.86 10.79 -12.65
CA ARG A 200 -9.99 11.19 -13.48
C ARG A 200 -10.58 12.54 -13.08
N VAL A 201 -10.67 12.81 -11.76
CA VAL A 201 -11.41 13.99 -11.26
C VAL A 201 -10.50 15.10 -10.72
N ARG A 202 -9.18 14.90 -10.62
CA ARG A 202 -8.25 15.87 -10.01
C ARG A 202 -8.38 17.31 -10.56
N ASN A 203 -8.77 17.47 -11.81
CA ASN A 203 -8.94 18.77 -12.44
C ASN A 203 -10.32 19.41 -12.13
N GLN A 204 -11.25 18.67 -11.55
CA GLN A 204 -12.57 19.14 -11.12
C GLN A 204 -12.61 19.48 -9.62
N LEU A 205 -11.57 19.09 -8.87
CA LEU A 205 -11.44 19.35 -7.45
C LEU A 205 -10.67 20.64 -7.21
N ASP A 206 -11.14 21.47 -6.29
CA ASP A 206 -10.48 22.71 -5.88
C ASP A 206 -9.44 22.50 -4.79
N ALA A 207 -9.51 21.38 -4.05
CA ALA A 207 -8.51 21.01 -3.05
C ALA A 207 -7.09 21.03 -3.64
N THR A 208 -6.20 21.77 -2.98
CA THR A 208 -4.82 21.94 -3.45
C THR A 208 -4.02 20.65 -3.36
N VAL A 209 -4.22 19.88 -2.29
CA VAL A 209 -3.53 18.61 -2.07
C VAL A 209 -4.55 17.48 -1.98
N ILE A 210 -4.32 16.41 -2.73
CA ILE A 210 -5.17 15.22 -2.74
C ILE A 210 -4.32 14.00 -2.37
N LEU A 211 -4.73 13.25 -1.34
CA LEU A 211 -4.04 12.05 -0.89
C LEU A 211 -4.92 10.79 -1.04
N GLY A 212 -4.41 9.76 -1.72
CA GLY A 212 -5.05 8.44 -1.74
C GLY A 212 -4.61 7.59 -0.54
N VAL A 213 -5.46 7.43 0.49
CA VAL A 213 -5.05 6.88 1.79
C VAL A 213 -5.58 5.47 2.10
N GLY A 214 -6.39 4.89 1.21
CA GLY A 214 -6.93 3.54 1.40
C GLY A 214 -7.79 3.40 2.65
N GLY A 215 -7.60 2.32 3.39
CA GLY A 215 -8.34 2.03 4.62
C GLY A 215 -7.83 2.75 5.87
N LEU A 216 -7.32 3.97 5.73
CA LEU A 216 -6.79 4.78 6.83
C LEU A 216 -7.85 5.09 7.89
N PHE A 217 -9.04 5.48 7.44
CA PHE A 217 -10.09 5.95 8.34
C PHE A 217 -10.60 4.86 9.29
N ASP A 218 -10.55 3.58 8.88
CA ASP A 218 -10.93 2.46 9.74
C ASP A 218 -10.11 2.39 11.04
N TYR A 219 -8.86 2.83 11.01
CA TYR A 219 -8.02 2.86 12.22
C TYR A 219 -8.39 4.00 13.15
N TYR A 220 -8.71 5.17 12.60
CA TYR A 220 -8.99 6.37 13.38
C TYR A 220 -10.44 6.48 13.81
N SER A 221 -11.36 5.78 13.13
CA SER A 221 -12.74 5.61 13.60
C SER A 221 -12.86 4.62 14.76
N GLY A 222 -11.79 3.87 15.08
CA GLY A 222 -11.84 2.80 16.08
C GLY A 222 -12.41 1.48 15.57
N ASN A 223 -12.80 1.41 14.30
CA ASN A 223 -13.34 0.20 13.67
C ASN A 223 -12.30 -0.94 13.62
N ILE A 224 -11.02 -0.60 13.42
CA ILE A 224 -9.92 -1.56 13.41
C ILE A 224 -8.86 -1.13 14.43
N ALA A 225 -8.53 -2.03 15.36
CA ALA A 225 -7.47 -1.79 16.32
C ALA A 225 -6.09 -1.80 15.64
N ARG A 226 -5.31 -0.77 15.90
CA ARG A 226 -3.92 -0.70 15.40
C ARG A 226 -3.03 -1.73 16.12
N ALA A 227 -2.06 -2.28 15.40
CA ALA A 227 -1.11 -3.23 15.98
C ALA A 227 -0.32 -2.59 17.16
N PRO A 228 -0.07 -3.35 18.25
CA PRO A 228 0.81 -2.91 19.31
C PRO A 228 2.18 -2.45 18.82
N MET A 229 2.82 -1.54 19.54
CA MET A 229 4.11 -0.94 19.14
C MET A 229 5.17 -2.02 18.86
N ALA A 230 5.24 -3.07 19.70
CA ALA A 230 6.19 -4.18 19.52
C ALA A 230 6.02 -4.91 18.17
N ILE A 231 4.78 -5.05 17.68
CA ILE A 231 4.49 -5.67 16.38
C ILE A 231 4.83 -4.70 15.23
N ARG A 232 4.56 -3.41 15.42
CA ARG A 232 4.88 -2.38 14.41
C ARG A 232 6.39 -2.20 14.24
N SER A 233 7.15 -2.19 15.34
CA SER A 233 8.60 -1.99 15.32
C SER A 233 9.36 -3.08 14.54
N ILE A 234 8.84 -4.32 14.54
CA ILE A 234 9.41 -5.44 13.76
C ILE A 234 8.84 -5.51 12.33
N GLY A 235 7.95 -4.58 11.94
CA GLY A 235 7.37 -4.52 10.60
C GLY A 235 6.28 -5.57 10.32
N CYS A 236 5.68 -6.16 11.36
CA CYS A 236 4.66 -7.21 11.27
C CYS A 236 3.21 -6.69 11.40
N GLU A 237 2.96 -5.40 11.19
CA GLU A 237 1.61 -4.83 11.22
C GLU A 237 0.65 -5.51 10.22
N TRP A 238 1.15 -5.94 9.07
CA TRP A 238 0.39 -6.72 8.09
C TRP A 238 -0.14 -8.05 8.64
N ALA A 239 0.63 -8.73 9.49
CA ALA A 239 0.22 -10.00 10.11
C ALA A 239 -0.86 -9.76 11.17
N TRP A 240 -0.76 -8.68 11.95
CA TRP A 240 -1.81 -8.25 12.87
C TRP A 240 -3.12 -7.99 12.11
N ARG A 241 -3.05 -7.24 11.01
CA ARG A 241 -4.21 -6.95 10.19
C ARG A 241 -4.83 -8.20 9.56
N LEU A 242 -3.98 -9.15 9.13
CA LEU A 242 -4.45 -10.44 8.65
C LEU A 242 -5.21 -11.22 9.73
N ALA A 243 -4.74 -11.18 10.98
CA ALA A 243 -5.42 -11.84 12.10
C ALA A 243 -6.79 -11.20 12.42
N MET A 244 -6.92 -9.88 12.23
CA MET A 244 -8.19 -9.17 12.44
C MET A 244 -9.20 -9.40 11.29
N GLU A 245 -8.73 -9.50 10.04
CA GLU A 245 -9.59 -9.63 8.85
C GLU A 245 -9.14 -10.79 7.93
N PRO A 246 -9.09 -12.05 8.42
CA PRO A 246 -8.48 -13.15 7.69
C PRO A 246 -9.17 -13.46 6.36
N ARG A 247 -10.49 -13.44 6.31
CA ARG A 247 -11.27 -13.74 5.09
C ARG A 247 -11.03 -12.73 3.97
N ARG A 248 -10.86 -11.45 4.31
CA ARG A 248 -10.64 -10.37 3.34
C ARG A 248 -9.19 -10.28 2.88
N LEU A 249 -8.25 -10.54 3.79
CA LEU A 249 -6.83 -10.23 3.58
C LEU A 249 -5.93 -11.45 3.32
N ALA A 250 -6.42 -12.68 3.51
CA ALA A 250 -5.58 -13.88 3.34
C ALA A 250 -4.95 -13.95 1.95
N HIS A 251 -5.74 -13.85 0.89
CA HIS A 251 -5.22 -13.89 -0.47
C HIS A 251 -4.20 -12.76 -0.73
N ARG A 252 -4.52 -11.54 -0.28
CA ARG A 252 -3.66 -10.36 -0.45
C ARG A 252 -2.32 -10.51 0.26
N TYR A 253 -2.30 -11.03 1.48
CA TYR A 253 -1.08 -11.09 2.29
C TYR A 253 -0.32 -12.41 2.12
N LEU A 254 -0.98 -13.55 2.00
CA LEU A 254 -0.27 -14.83 1.84
C LEU A 254 0.26 -15.00 0.42
N ILE A 255 -0.61 -14.89 -0.58
CA ILE A 255 -0.22 -15.05 -1.98
C ILE A 255 0.42 -13.76 -2.51
N GLY A 256 -0.20 -12.62 -2.25
CA GLY A 256 0.28 -11.33 -2.74
C GLY A 256 1.67 -10.94 -2.24
N ASN A 257 2.03 -11.25 -0.99
CA ASN A 257 3.38 -10.99 -0.50
C ASN A 257 4.43 -11.90 -1.15
N ALA A 258 4.09 -13.16 -1.45
CA ALA A 258 4.99 -14.06 -2.18
C ALA A 258 5.24 -13.53 -3.62
N ILE A 259 4.19 -13.11 -4.32
CA ILE A 259 4.29 -12.50 -5.66
C ILE A 259 5.12 -11.21 -5.60
N PHE A 260 4.87 -10.35 -4.61
CA PHE A 260 5.64 -9.14 -4.40
C PHE A 260 7.13 -9.42 -4.17
N MET A 261 7.48 -10.42 -3.35
CA MET A 261 8.87 -10.79 -3.13
C MET A 261 9.55 -11.25 -4.41
N ALA A 262 8.85 -11.99 -5.27
CA ALA A 262 9.37 -12.36 -6.60
C ALA A 262 9.60 -11.10 -7.47
N HIS A 263 8.65 -10.16 -7.51
CA HIS A 263 8.82 -8.89 -8.22
C HIS A 263 10.00 -8.07 -7.67
N ALA A 264 10.15 -7.99 -6.35
CA ALA A 264 11.24 -7.25 -5.72
C ALA A 264 12.62 -7.86 -6.06
N PHE A 265 12.69 -9.17 -6.13
CA PHE A 265 13.91 -9.86 -6.50
C PHE A 265 14.27 -9.67 -7.97
N VAL A 266 13.29 -9.82 -8.89
CA VAL A 266 13.48 -9.58 -10.32
C VAL A 266 13.92 -8.14 -10.56
N HIS A 267 13.23 -7.17 -9.97
CA HIS A 267 13.60 -5.76 -10.07
C HIS A 267 15.04 -5.49 -9.61
N ALA A 268 15.43 -6.06 -8.47
CA ALA A 268 16.80 -5.91 -7.97
C ALA A 268 17.86 -6.58 -8.88
N ALA A 269 17.50 -7.65 -9.57
CA ALA A 269 18.37 -8.31 -10.53
C ALA A 269 18.55 -7.48 -11.83
N GLU A 270 17.46 -6.89 -12.33
CA GLU A 270 17.45 -5.98 -13.49
C GLU A 270 18.27 -4.71 -13.19
N ASP A 271 18.07 -4.10 -12.03
CA ASP A 271 18.74 -2.88 -11.61
C ASP A 271 20.27 -3.04 -11.46
N ARG A 272 20.73 -4.25 -11.17
CA ARG A 272 22.16 -4.60 -11.11
C ARG A 272 22.81 -4.87 -12.47
N GLY A 273 22.09 -4.71 -13.57
CA GLY A 273 22.60 -5.02 -14.91
C GLY A 273 22.92 -6.51 -15.11
N ILE A 274 22.21 -7.38 -14.36
CA ILE A 274 22.35 -8.82 -14.48
C ILE A 274 21.80 -9.22 -15.85
N THR A 275 22.70 -9.58 -16.79
CA THR A 275 22.32 -10.03 -18.12
C THR A 275 21.39 -11.25 -18.06
N ALA A 276 20.59 -11.46 -19.11
CA ALA A 276 19.60 -12.56 -19.18
C ALA A 276 20.14 -13.92 -18.77
N ARG A 277 21.43 -14.23 -18.99
CA ARG A 277 22.11 -15.46 -18.57
C ARG A 277 22.26 -15.59 -17.05
N MET A 278 22.45 -14.47 -16.33
CA MET A 278 22.52 -14.49 -14.86
C MET A 278 21.12 -14.50 -14.26
N ALA A 279 20.16 -13.82 -14.90
CA ALA A 279 18.74 -13.89 -14.50
C ALA A 279 18.22 -15.34 -14.55
N ASP A 280 18.62 -16.13 -15.55
CA ASP A 280 18.24 -17.54 -15.67
C ASP A 280 18.86 -18.41 -14.56
N LYS A 281 20.15 -18.22 -14.25
CA LYS A 281 20.81 -18.90 -13.11
C LYS A 281 20.21 -18.51 -11.78
N THR A 282 19.84 -17.25 -11.62
CA THR A 282 19.21 -16.74 -10.39
C THR A 282 17.78 -17.26 -10.26
N LYS A 283 17.02 -17.32 -11.37
CA LYS A 283 15.71 -17.96 -11.41
C LYS A 283 15.80 -19.42 -10.98
N ARG A 284 16.74 -20.19 -11.52
CA ARG A 284 16.98 -21.58 -11.10
C ARG A 284 17.34 -21.73 -9.62
N ALA A 285 18.13 -20.80 -9.06
CA ALA A 285 18.44 -20.80 -7.64
C ALA A 285 17.22 -20.52 -6.77
N ILE A 286 16.34 -19.59 -7.20
CA ILE A 286 15.06 -19.33 -6.53
C ILE A 286 14.13 -20.52 -6.63
N ASP A 287 14.02 -21.14 -7.80
CA ASP A 287 13.20 -22.33 -8.01
C ASP A 287 13.72 -23.49 -7.13
N PHE A 288 15.04 -23.63 -7.01
CA PHE A 288 15.68 -24.67 -6.20
C PHE A 288 15.48 -24.48 -4.69
N VAL A 289 15.38 -23.24 -4.20
CA VAL A 289 15.12 -22.95 -2.77
C VAL A 289 13.63 -22.75 -2.51
N GLY A 290 12.94 -22.04 -3.39
CA GLY A 290 11.53 -21.68 -3.23
C GLY A 290 10.59 -22.88 -3.38
N ALA A 291 10.88 -23.79 -4.32
CA ALA A 291 10.04 -24.96 -4.52
C ALA A 291 10.04 -25.93 -3.33
N PRO A 292 11.18 -26.28 -2.70
CA PRO A 292 11.17 -27.07 -1.46
C PRO A 292 10.49 -26.38 -0.29
N CYS A 293 10.67 -25.06 -0.12
CA CYS A 293 9.98 -24.30 0.91
C CYS A 293 8.46 -24.30 0.70
N ALA A 294 8.01 -24.09 -0.53
CA ALA A 294 6.58 -24.15 -0.89
C ALA A 294 6.02 -25.57 -0.68
N LEU A 295 6.76 -26.60 -1.06
CA LEU A 295 6.40 -28.01 -0.82
C LEU A 295 6.27 -28.32 0.67
N LEU A 296 7.20 -27.87 1.51
CA LEU A 296 7.14 -28.04 2.96
C LEU A 296 5.93 -27.34 3.56
N LEU A 297 5.64 -26.14 3.11
CA LEU A 297 4.49 -25.34 3.59
C LEU A 297 3.15 -25.93 3.17
N LEU A 298 3.08 -26.51 1.98
CA LEU A 298 1.89 -27.18 1.45
C LEU A 298 1.78 -28.64 1.85
N LEU A 299 2.83 -29.24 2.43
CA LEU A 299 2.89 -30.66 2.77
C LEU A 299 1.67 -31.17 3.56
N PRO A 300 1.15 -30.46 4.59
CA PRO A 300 -0.05 -30.94 5.29
C PRO A 300 -1.27 -31.03 4.38
N ILE A 301 -1.44 -30.08 3.47
CA ILE A 301 -2.55 -30.05 2.50
C ILE A 301 -2.38 -31.17 1.48
N LEU A 302 -1.16 -31.37 0.96
CA LEU A 302 -0.86 -32.42 0.00
C LEU A 302 -1.07 -33.82 0.60
N LEU A 303 -0.74 -34.01 1.87
CA LEU A 303 -1.00 -35.24 2.60
C LEU A 303 -2.49 -35.49 2.80
N LEU A 304 -3.28 -34.48 3.12
CA LEU A 304 -4.75 -34.58 3.24
C LEU A 304 -5.38 -34.95 1.91
N VAL A 305 -4.96 -34.32 0.80
CA VAL A 305 -5.44 -34.63 -0.55
C VAL A 305 -5.04 -36.07 -0.93
N GLY A 306 -3.81 -36.45 -0.67
CA GLY A 306 -3.33 -37.82 -0.91
C GLY A 306 -4.11 -38.88 -0.10
N ALA A 307 -4.40 -38.58 1.17
CA ALA A 307 -5.21 -39.45 2.02
C ALA A 307 -6.66 -39.57 1.49
N ALA A 308 -7.27 -38.44 1.07
CA ALA A 308 -8.61 -38.46 0.49
C ALA A 308 -8.70 -39.35 -0.76
N ILE A 309 -7.75 -39.20 -1.71
CA ILE A 309 -7.67 -40.04 -2.91
C ILE A 309 -7.49 -41.52 -2.54
N LYS A 310 -6.66 -41.79 -1.51
CA LYS A 310 -6.40 -43.20 -1.09
C LYS A 310 -7.60 -43.85 -0.41
N LEU A 311 -8.42 -43.05 0.29
CA LEU A 311 -9.63 -43.52 0.97
C LEU A 311 -10.78 -43.73 -0.01
N GLU A 312 -10.81 -43.00 -1.13
CA GLU A 312 -11.90 -43.09 -2.13
C GLU A 312 -11.91 -44.41 -2.90
N ASP A 313 -10.77 -44.83 -3.44
CA ASP A 313 -10.71 -46.06 -4.30
C ASP A 313 -9.49 -46.96 -4.05
N ARG A 314 -8.69 -46.69 -3.00
CA ARG A 314 -7.47 -47.43 -2.62
C ARG A 314 -6.38 -47.52 -3.69
N GLY A 315 -6.55 -46.86 -4.84
CA GLY A 315 -5.59 -46.83 -5.96
C GLY A 315 -4.34 -45.96 -5.68
N PRO A 316 -3.47 -45.79 -6.68
CA PRO A 316 -2.27 -44.93 -6.54
C PRO A 316 -2.69 -43.46 -6.42
N VAL A 317 -2.01 -42.72 -5.52
CA VAL A 317 -2.29 -41.30 -5.27
C VAL A 317 -1.81 -40.42 -6.41
N PHE A 318 -0.71 -40.80 -7.07
CA PHE A 318 -0.09 -40.05 -8.14
C PHE A 318 -0.28 -40.74 -9.50
N PHE A 319 -0.54 -39.89 -10.49
CA PHE A 319 -0.52 -40.22 -11.91
C PHE A 319 0.74 -39.64 -12.55
N ARG A 320 1.43 -40.45 -13.38
CA ARG A 320 2.61 -40.00 -14.12
C ARG A 320 2.20 -39.64 -15.55
N GLN A 321 2.48 -38.42 -15.95
CA GLN A 321 2.23 -37.95 -17.30
C GLN A 321 3.53 -37.57 -17.98
N LEU A 322 3.80 -38.17 -19.15
CA LEU A 322 4.93 -37.76 -19.98
C LEU A 322 4.61 -36.41 -20.64
N ARG A 323 5.52 -35.45 -20.46
CA ARG A 323 5.45 -34.12 -21.05
C ARG A 323 6.73 -33.81 -21.81
N ILE A 324 6.64 -32.96 -22.82
CA ILE A 324 7.78 -32.42 -23.55
C ILE A 324 8.14 -31.09 -22.90
N GLY A 325 9.38 -30.99 -22.40
CA GLY A 325 9.93 -29.77 -21.78
C GLY A 325 10.67 -28.90 -22.78
N GLU A 326 11.39 -27.93 -22.25
CA GLU A 326 12.29 -27.05 -22.98
C GLU A 326 13.33 -27.89 -23.75
N ASP A 327 13.69 -27.51 -24.96
CA ASP A 327 14.59 -28.23 -25.88
C ASP A 327 14.06 -29.60 -26.39
N GLY A 328 12.74 -29.87 -26.33
CA GLY A 328 12.16 -31.11 -26.85
C GLY A 328 12.44 -32.36 -26.03
N ARG A 329 13.01 -32.25 -24.83
CA ARG A 329 13.27 -33.37 -23.93
C ARG A 329 12.00 -33.79 -23.20
N SER A 330 11.66 -35.08 -23.25
CA SER A 330 10.55 -35.62 -22.48
C SER A 330 10.90 -35.77 -21.00
N PHE A 331 9.95 -35.41 -20.11
CA PHE A 331 10.06 -35.63 -18.67
C PHE A 331 8.73 -36.16 -18.10
N GLU A 332 8.81 -36.90 -17.01
CA GLU A 332 7.63 -37.37 -16.28
C GLU A 332 7.18 -36.34 -15.26
N MET A 333 5.93 -35.88 -15.37
CA MET A 333 5.30 -35.01 -14.40
C MET A 333 4.37 -35.82 -13.49
N LEU A 334 4.52 -35.65 -12.18
CA LEU A 334 3.63 -36.22 -11.18
C LEU A 334 2.43 -35.30 -10.97
N LYS A 335 1.22 -35.85 -11.05
CA LYS A 335 -0.04 -35.19 -10.71
C LYS A 335 -0.80 -36.01 -9.68
N PHE A 336 -1.60 -35.36 -8.84
CA PHE A 336 -2.63 -36.08 -8.12
C PHE A 336 -3.61 -36.70 -9.10
N ARG A 337 -4.02 -37.92 -8.84
CA ARG A 337 -5.00 -38.63 -9.67
C ARG A 337 -6.37 -37.98 -9.46
N SER A 338 -7.02 -37.59 -10.54
CA SER A 338 -8.36 -36.98 -10.58
C SER A 338 -9.43 -37.84 -11.19
N MET A 339 -9.08 -39.06 -11.65
CA MET A 339 -9.98 -40.02 -12.29
C MET A 339 -9.86 -41.40 -11.64
N PHE A 340 -10.92 -42.18 -11.63
CA PHE A 340 -10.92 -43.57 -11.15
C PHE A 340 -10.04 -44.46 -12.05
N THR A 341 -9.56 -45.60 -11.49
CA THR A 341 -8.69 -46.55 -12.19
C THR A 341 -9.38 -47.21 -13.40
N ASP A 342 -10.69 -47.22 -13.45
CA ASP A 342 -11.50 -47.90 -14.47
C ASP A 342 -12.17 -46.89 -15.45
N ALA A 343 -11.70 -45.66 -15.50
CA ALA A 343 -12.20 -44.62 -16.39
C ALA A 343 -11.35 -44.58 -17.68
N GLU A 344 -11.47 -45.62 -18.52
CA GLU A 344 -11.11 -45.62 -19.94
C GLU A 344 -12.34 -45.44 -20.82
#